data_350d3f16327d5de96ebbc41a7704d8a6
#
_entry.id   350d3f16327d5de96ebbc41a7704d8a6
#
_cell.length_a   1.000
_cell.length_b   1.000
_cell.length_c   1.000
_cell.angle_alpha   90.00
_cell.angle_beta   90.00
_cell.angle_gamma   90.00
#
_symmetry.space_group_name_H-M   'P 1'
#
loop_
_entity.id
_entity.type
_entity.pdbx_description
1 polymer ?
#
loop_
_entity_poly.entity_id
_entity_poly.type
_entity_poly.pdbx_seq_one_letter_code
_entity_poly.pdbx_strand_id
1 'polypeptide(L)'
;MGILDGKVAIITGGASGQGAAEARLFAAEGAKVVIADIQDELGGKLAAEIGESAIFVHLDVSSEDDWAEVIRQATQVFGDPTILVQSAAIVHHKLIEDSTRAEFDRVLAVNLVGPFLGMRAVLPGMQRAGGGVIVNVGSGAALSGVGGRPLYGAAKWGLRGLTKSAAIELGYHGIRVNSIQPGAIDTPMLRRSDQEIPPPQIPVPRYGTPEEIAQAALFLASDHGAYITGIDLPVDGGATAGHWVRPRDLIKETTSS
;
A
#
# COMPACT_ATOMS: atom_id res chain seq x y z
N MET A 1 18.97 17.77 -2.54
CA MET A 1 18.90 16.79 -1.46
C MET A 1 17.44 16.38 -1.35
N GLY A 2 17.13 15.13 -1.60
CA GLY A 2 15.76 14.62 -1.55
C GLY A 2 15.28 14.47 -0.11
N ILE A 3 13.96 14.41 0.10
CA ILE A 3 13.38 14.32 1.46
C ILE A 3 13.57 12.94 2.12
N LEU A 4 14.05 11.93 1.36
CA LEU A 4 14.38 10.59 1.84
C LEU A 4 15.89 10.28 1.74
N ASP A 5 16.75 11.29 1.60
CA ASP A 5 18.21 11.07 1.55
C ASP A 5 18.71 10.24 2.74
N GLY A 6 19.51 9.21 2.45
CA GLY A 6 20.07 8.30 3.46
C GLY A 6 19.09 7.27 4.02
N LYS A 7 17.86 7.21 3.53
CA LYS A 7 16.88 6.19 3.93
C LYS A 7 16.99 4.95 3.04
N VAL A 8 16.68 3.78 3.62
CA VAL A 8 16.54 2.52 2.90
C VAL A 8 15.08 2.08 2.98
N ALA A 9 14.43 1.95 1.83
CA ALA A 9 13.02 1.62 1.71
C ALA A 9 12.81 0.24 1.07
N ILE A 10 12.02 -0.62 1.70
CA ILE A 10 11.48 -1.83 1.08
C ILE A 10 10.06 -1.53 0.61
N ILE A 11 9.75 -1.85 -0.65
CA ILE A 11 8.43 -1.67 -1.25
C ILE A 11 7.93 -3.00 -1.78
N THR A 12 6.92 -3.58 -1.12
CA THR A 12 6.31 -4.84 -1.57
C THR A 12 5.27 -4.59 -2.66
N GLY A 13 5.12 -5.52 -3.60
CA GLY A 13 4.32 -5.28 -4.79
C GLY A 13 4.93 -4.20 -5.69
N GLY A 14 6.26 -4.02 -5.57
CA GLY A 14 7.00 -2.91 -6.14
C GLY A 14 7.23 -2.98 -7.64
N ALA A 15 6.93 -4.11 -8.30
CA ALA A 15 7.20 -4.29 -9.72
C ALA A 15 6.16 -3.63 -10.65
N SER A 16 4.97 -3.27 -10.15
CA SER A 16 3.89 -2.74 -10.98
C SER A 16 2.96 -1.79 -10.23
N GLY A 17 2.12 -1.05 -10.96
CA GLY A 17 1.05 -0.22 -10.40
C GLY A 17 1.52 0.79 -9.35
N GLN A 18 0.86 0.81 -8.20
CA GLN A 18 1.17 1.74 -7.10
C GLN A 18 2.58 1.54 -6.56
N GLY A 19 2.99 0.28 -6.31
CA GLY A 19 4.32 -0.02 -5.79
C GLY A 19 5.45 0.42 -6.72
N ALA A 20 5.28 0.32 -8.04
CA ALA A 20 6.26 0.82 -9.00
C ALA A 20 6.35 2.35 -9.00
N ALA A 21 5.23 3.05 -8.84
CA ALA A 21 5.23 4.51 -8.70
C ALA A 21 5.90 4.96 -7.39
N GLU A 22 5.64 4.24 -6.30
CA GLU A 22 6.31 4.44 -5.00
C GLU A 22 7.83 4.24 -5.12
N ALA A 23 8.27 3.16 -5.80
CA ALA A 23 9.69 2.86 -5.98
C ALA A 23 10.42 3.97 -6.74
N ARG A 24 9.84 4.44 -7.87
CA ARG A 24 10.41 5.53 -8.65
C ARG A 24 10.47 6.83 -7.84
N LEU A 25 9.38 7.18 -7.18
CA LEU A 25 9.30 8.42 -6.41
C LEU A 25 10.28 8.42 -5.23
N PHE A 26 10.35 7.32 -4.47
CA PHE A 26 11.23 7.23 -3.30
C PHE A 26 12.71 7.27 -3.71
N ALA A 27 13.08 6.63 -4.83
CA ALA A 27 14.42 6.73 -5.38
C ALA A 27 14.75 8.15 -5.87
N ALA A 28 13.83 8.83 -6.54
CA ALA A 28 13.98 10.21 -6.97
C ALA A 28 14.15 11.18 -5.78
N GLU A 29 13.55 10.84 -4.63
CA GLU A 29 13.67 11.59 -3.38
C GLU A 29 14.88 11.15 -2.50
N GLY A 30 15.81 10.38 -3.07
CA GLY A 30 17.09 10.06 -2.47
C GLY A 30 17.14 8.77 -1.66
N ALA A 31 16.05 8.00 -1.56
CA ALA A 31 16.09 6.71 -0.88
C ALA A 31 16.84 5.64 -1.70
N LYS A 32 17.47 4.70 -1.00
CA LYS A 32 17.83 3.41 -1.56
C LYS A 32 16.62 2.48 -1.48
N VAL A 33 16.22 1.87 -2.60
CA VAL A 33 14.95 1.15 -2.72
C VAL A 33 15.17 -0.32 -3.00
N VAL A 34 14.55 -1.17 -2.19
CA VAL A 34 14.41 -2.60 -2.46
C VAL A 34 13.01 -2.84 -3.02
N ILE A 35 12.94 -3.13 -4.32
CA ILE A 35 11.73 -3.54 -5.01
C ILE A 35 11.51 -5.01 -4.72
N ALA A 36 10.46 -5.33 -3.95
CA ALA A 36 10.15 -6.69 -3.53
C ALA A 36 8.83 -7.15 -4.16
N ASP A 37 8.86 -8.17 -5.01
CA ASP A 37 7.69 -8.65 -5.77
C ASP A 37 7.89 -10.10 -6.21
N ILE A 38 6.81 -10.79 -6.57
CA ILE A 38 6.84 -12.11 -7.21
C ILE A 38 7.10 -12.04 -8.73
N GLN A 39 7.07 -10.86 -9.32
CA GLN A 39 7.18 -10.62 -10.76
C GLN A 39 8.64 -10.27 -11.13
N ASP A 40 9.51 -11.28 -11.19
CA ASP A 40 10.95 -11.15 -11.33
C ASP A 40 11.36 -10.28 -12.54
N GLU A 41 10.74 -10.51 -13.69
CA GLU A 41 11.09 -9.80 -14.92
C GLU A 41 10.74 -8.30 -14.83
N LEU A 42 9.55 -7.97 -14.33
CA LEU A 42 9.12 -6.58 -14.19
C LEU A 42 9.90 -5.85 -13.10
N GLY A 43 10.12 -6.49 -11.97
CA GLY A 43 10.90 -5.93 -10.87
C GLY A 43 12.35 -5.69 -11.26
N GLY A 44 12.98 -6.64 -11.95
CA GLY A 44 14.34 -6.49 -12.45
C GLY A 44 14.47 -5.37 -13.49
N LYS A 45 13.51 -5.22 -14.40
CA LYS A 45 13.47 -4.09 -15.35
C LYS A 45 13.36 -2.75 -14.64
N LEU A 46 12.48 -2.65 -13.65
CA LEU A 46 12.31 -1.41 -12.89
C LEU A 46 13.56 -1.05 -12.08
N ALA A 47 14.20 -2.03 -11.44
CA ALA A 47 15.45 -1.81 -10.73
C ALA A 47 16.55 -1.30 -11.67
N ALA A 48 16.67 -1.89 -12.87
CA ALA A 48 17.61 -1.43 -13.88
C ALA A 48 17.30 -0.02 -14.41
N GLU A 49 16.02 0.33 -14.54
CA GLU A 49 15.56 1.69 -14.92
C GLU A 49 15.96 2.73 -13.87
N ILE A 50 15.77 2.43 -12.59
CA ILE A 50 16.13 3.34 -11.47
C ILE A 50 17.65 3.42 -11.29
N GLY A 51 18.38 2.35 -11.58
CA GLY A 51 19.83 2.29 -11.49
C GLY A 51 20.35 2.04 -10.07
N GLU A 52 21.49 2.62 -9.70
CA GLU A 52 22.23 2.34 -8.47
C GLU A 52 21.47 2.61 -7.16
N SER A 53 20.30 3.23 -7.24
CA SER A 53 19.45 3.50 -6.09
C SER A 53 18.41 2.41 -5.84
N ALA A 54 18.34 1.37 -6.69
CA ALA A 54 17.39 0.28 -6.51
C ALA A 54 18.00 -1.09 -6.76
N ILE A 55 17.50 -2.08 -6.00
CA ILE A 55 17.66 -3.51 -6.30
C ILE A 55 16.29 -4.17 -6.35
N PHE A 56 16.20 -5.27 -7.10
CA PHE A 56 15.04 -6.16 -7.06
C PHE A 56 15.36 -7.41 -6.25
N VAL A 57 14.42 -7.84 -5.43
CA VAL A 57 14.47 -9.11 -4.69
C VAL A 57 13.12 -9.81 -4.80
N HIS A 58 13.14 -11.10 -5.16
CA HIS A 58 11.92 -11.92 -5.18
C HIS A 58 11.27 -12.00 -3.81
N LEU A 59 9.94 -11.84 -3.74
CA LEU A 59 9.19 -11.93 -2.49
C LEU A 59 7.75 -12.42 -2.73
N ASP A 60 7.42 -13.63 -2.27
CA ASP A 60 6.04 -13.93 -1.86
C ASP A 60 5.86 -13.41 -0.42
N VAL A 61 5.06 -12.37 -0.24
CA VAL A 61 4.86 -11.74 1.08
C VAL A 61 4.31 -12.70 2.14
N SER A 62 3.74 -13.84 1.74
CA SER A 62 3.26 -14.89 2.66
C SER A 62 4.35 -15.86 3.10
N SER A 63 5.58 -15.73 2.60
CA SER A 63 6.74 -16.60 2.90
C SER A 63 7.69 -15.93 3.91
N GLU A 64 7.91 -16.56 5.06
CA GLU A 64 8.90 -16.07 6.04
C GLU A 64 10.34 -16.16 5.51
N ASP A 65 10.64 -17.19 4.72
CA ASP A 65 11.98 -17.40 4.14
C ASP A 65 12.30 -16.30 3.11
N ASP A 66 11.33 -15.92 2.27
CA ASP A 66 11.53 -14.83 1.30
C ASP A 66 11.74 -13.49 2.02
N TRP A 67 11.01 -13.23 3.11
CA TRP A 67 11.25 -12.05 3.93
C TRP A 67 12.66 -12.02 4.52
N ALA A 68 13.16 -13.16 5.02
CA ALA A 68 14.51 -13.25 5.53
C ALA A 68 15.55 -12.92 4.43
N GLU A 69 15.33 -13.39 3.21
CA GLU A 69 16.21 -13.09 2.08
C GLU A 69 16.15 -11.61 1.67
N VAL A 70 14.96 -11.00 1.63
CA VAL A 70 14.80 -9.56 1.36
C VAL A 70 15.58 -8.72 2.37
N ILE A 71 15.45 -9.01 3.67
CA ILE A 71 16.17 -8.28 4.71
C ILE A 71 17.68 -8.48 4.58
N ARG A 72 18.12 -9.70 4.31
CA ARG A 72 19.54 -10.02 4.13
C ARG A 72 20.14 -9.21 2.97
N GLN A 73 19.50 -9.21 1.80
CA GLN A 73 19.98 -8.46 0.63
C GLN A 73 19.92 -6.94 0.85
N ALA A 74 18.81 -6.42 1.39
CA ALA A 74 18.68 -5.01 1.73
C ALA A 74 19.83 -4.53 2.62
N THR A 75 20.09 -5.27 3.71
CA THR A 75 21.14 -4.91 4.68
C THR A 75 22.53 -5.02 4.06
N GLN A 76 22.77 -6.03 3.24
CA GLN A 76 24.07 -6.23 2.59
C GLN A 76 24.40 -5.12 1.59
N VAL A 77 23.42 -4.64 0.83
CA VAL A 77 23.63 -3.69 -0.27
C VAL A 77 23.50 -2.25 0.19
N PHE A 78 22.49 -1.95 1.01
CA PHE A 78 22.12 -0.57 1.34
C PHE A 78 22.17 -0.25 2.84
N GLY A 79 22.24 -1.26 3.70
CA GLY A 79 22.12 -1.11 5.15
C GLY A 79 20.71 -1.44 5.65
N ASP A 80 20.49 -1.22 6.97
CA ASP A 80 19.23 -1.57 7.61
C ASP A 80 18.04 -0.79 7.02
N PRO A 81 16.94 -1.47 6.64
CA PRO A 81 15.75 -0.81 6.18
C PRO A 81 15.12 0.06 7.27
N THR A 82 14.82 1.32 6.93
CA THR A 82 14.16 2.29 7.82
C THR A 82 12.76 2.65 7.36
N ILE A 83 12.38 2.25 6.13
CA ILE A 83 11.05 2.44 5.57
C ILE A 83 10.55 1.12 5.01
N LEU A 84 9.29 0.77 5.30
CA LEU A 84 8.56 -0.33 4.69
C LEU A 84 7.24 0.17 4.12
N VAL A 85 7.04 0.04 2.80
CA VAL A 85 5.76 0.30 2.14
C VAL A 85 5.16 -1.02 1.68
N GLN A 86 3.97 -1.35 2.14
CA GLN A 86 3.33 -2.63 1.91
C GLN A 86 2.19 -2.50 0.90
N SER A 87 2.55 -2.52 -0.40
CA SER A 87 1.62 -2.36 -1.53
C SER A 87 1.21 -3.68 -2.18
N ALA A 88 1.87 -4.79 -1.85
CA ALA A 88 1.49 -6.11 -2.35
C ALA A 88 0.09 -6.51 -1.92
N ALA A 89 -0.75 -6.90 -2.86
CA ALA A 89 -2.11 -7.36 -2.59
C ALA A 89 -2.68 -8.20 -3.73
N ILE A 90 -3.64 -9.05 -3.40
CA ILE A 90 -4.53 -9.71 -4.37
C ILE A 90 -5.97 -9.31 -4.12
N VAL A 91 -6.77 -9.18 -5.18
CA VAL A 91 -8.20 -8.93 -5.10
C VAL A 91 -8.97 -10.20 -5.46
N HIS A 92 -10.01 -10.49 -4.70
CA HIS A 92 -10.93 -11.59 -4.93
C HIS A 92 -12.32 -11.02 -5.27
N HIS A 93 -12.85 -11.41 -6.42
CA HIS A 93 -14.13 -10.93 -6.95
C HIS A 93 -15.11 -12.09 -7.03
N LYS A 94 -15.83 -12.38 -5.95
CA LYS A 94 -16.90 -13.37 -5.87
C LYS A 94 -17.92 -12.97 -4.80
N LEU A 95 -19.12 -13.51 -4.89
CA LEU A 95 -20.09 -13.45 -3.80
C LEU A 95 -19.67 -14.37 -2.64
N ILE A 96 -20.28 -14.18 -1.47
CA ILE A 96 -20.01 -15.03 -0.29
C ILE A 96 -20.33 -16.50 -0.58
N GLU A 97 -21.46 -16.75 -1.24
CA GLU A 97 -21.95 -18.09 -1.57
C GLU A 97 -21.05 -18.86 -2.55
N ASP A 98 -20.29 -18.13 -3.38
CA ASP A 98 -19.38 -18.71 -4.37
C ASP A 98 -17.94 -18.82 -3.87
N SER A 99 -17.64 -18.28 -2.69
CA SER A 99 -16.29 -18.20 -2.14
C SER A 99 -15.94 -19.44 -1.35
N THR A 100 -14.73 -19.96 -1.53
CA THR A 100 -14.23 -21.14 -0.83
C THR A 100 -13.33 -20.76 0.35
N ARG A 101 -13.15 -21.69 1.29
CA ARG A 101 -12.21 -21.54 2.40
C ARG A 101 -10.78 -21.35 1.90
N ALA A 102 -10.35 -22.09 0.89
CA ALA A 102 -9.00 -21.98 0.34
C ALA A 102 -8.72 -20.61 -0.27
N GLU A 103 -9.71 -20.02 -0.98
CA GLU A 103 -9.61 -18.65 -1.48
C GLU A 103 -9.52 -17.63 -0.34
N PHE A 104 -10.28 -17.85 0.73
CA PHE A 104 -10.20 -16.97 1.91
C PHE A 104 -8.82 -17.03 2.56
N ASP A 105 -8.32 -18.23 2.80
CA ASP A 105 -6.98 -18.44 3.37
C ASP A 105 -5.89 -17.77 2.50
N ARG A 106 -5.98 -17.89 1.16
CA ARG A 106 -5.04 -17.24 0.24
C ARG A 106 -5.11 -15.71 0.32
N VAL A 107 -6.33 -15.14 0.37
CA VAL A 107 -6.50 -13.68 0.48
C VAL A 107 -5.96 -13.16 1.80
N LEU A 108 -6.22 -13.87 2.91
CA LEU A 108 -5.66 -13.51 4.22
C LEU A 108 -4.14 -13.65 4.24
N ALA A 109 -3.60 -14.73 3.68
CA ALA A 109 -2.16 -14.96 3.64
C ALA A 109 -1.41 -13.79 2.99
N VAL A 110 -1.90 -13.30 1.84
CA VAL A 110 -1.24 -12.20 1.13
C VAL A 110 -1.56 -10.83 1.75
N ASN A 111 -2.85 -10.54 2.02
CA ASN A 111 -3.29 -9.17 2.31
C ASN A 111 -3.25 -8.80 3.80
N LEU A 112 -3.05 -9.77 4.71
CA LEU A 112 -3.01 -9.55 6.16
C LEU A 112 -1.80 -10.19 6.83
N VAL A 113 -1.57 -11.49 6.59
CA VAL A 113 -0.41 -12.18 7.20
C VAL A 113 0.89 -11.67 6.59
N GLY A 114 0.95 -11.46 5.28
CA GLY A 114 2.11 -10.88 4.60
C GLY A 114 2.55 -9.54 5.21
N PRO A 115 1.66 -8.56 5.35
CA PRO A 115 1.97 -7.33 6.08
C PRO A 115 2.46 -7.52 7.51
N PHE A 116 1.89 -8.46 8.26
CA PHE A 116 2.40 -8.81 9.58
C PHE A 116 3.83 -9.35 9.54
N LEU A 117 4.12 -10.27 8.60
CA LEU A 117 5.47 -10.82 8.42
C LEU A 117 6.47 -9.73 8.04
N GLY A 118 6.08 -8.82 7.14
CA GLY A 118 6.91 -7.68 6.74
C GLY A 118 7.24 -6.74 7.90
N MET A 119 6.23 -6.39 8.72
CA MET A 119 6.47 -5.62 9.94
C MET A 119 7.50 -6.32 10.83
N ARG A 120 7.26 -7.61 11.14
CA ARG A 120 8.16 -8.41 11.98
C ARG A 120 9.58 -8.48 11.43
N ALA A 121 9.74 -8.61 10.12
CA ALA A 121 11.03 -8.73 9.46
C ALA A 121 11.89 -7.46 9.57
N VAL A 122 11.29 -6.27 9.43
CA VAL A 122 12.03 -4.99 9.46
C VAL A 122 12.35 -4.51 10.87
N LEU A 123 11.63 -4.98 11.91
CA LEU A 123 11.78 -4.46 13.29
C LEU A 123 13.21 -4.46 13.81
N PRO A 124 13.99 -5.56 13.70
CA PRO A 124 15.37 -5.56 14.22
C PRO A 124 16.25 -4.47 13.60
N GLY A 125 16.12 -4.23 12.30
CA GLY A 125 16.84 -3.17 11.58
C GLY A 125 16.39 -1.78 12.01
N MET A 126 15.08 -1.53 12.04
CA MET A 126 14.54 -0.25 12.49
C MET A 126 14.90 0.08 13.93
N GLN A 127 14.91 -0.91 14.83
CA GLN A 127 15.35 -0.70 16.22
C GLN A 127 16.84 -0.34 16.31
N ARG A 128 17.73 -0.98 15.53
CA ARG A 128 19.15 -0.61 15.46
C ARG A 128 19.36 0.79 14.91
N ALA A 129 18.53 1.19 13.94
CA ALA A 129 18.55 2.54 13.36
C ALA A 129 17.93 3.62 14.27
N GLY A 130 17.33 3.23 15.42
CA GLY A 130 16.68 4.15 16.36
C GLY A 130 15.30 4.62 15.93
N GLY A 131 14.67 3.95 14.97
CA GLY A 131 13.32 4.24 14.50
C GLY A 131 13.08 3.85 13.05
N GLY A 132 11.87 4.08 12.59
CA GLY A 132 11.48 3.75 11.21
C GLY A 132 10.04 4.13 10.88
N VAL A 133 9.64 3.84 9.66
CA VAL A 133 8.28 4.09 9.20
C VAL A 133 7.72 2.90 8.43
N ILE A 134 6.51 2.52 8.76
CA ILE A 134 5.74 1.48 8.05
C ILE A 134 4.48 2.14 7.48
N VAL A 135 4.28 1.99 6.17
CA VAL A 135 3.09 2.46 5.46
C VAL A 135 2.37 1.25 4.85
N ASN A 136 1.19 0.95 5.34
CA ASN A 136 0.35 -0.12 4.82
C ASN A 136 -0.59 0.42 3.75
N VAL A 137 -0.61 -0.17 2.56
CA VAL A 137 -1.59 0.16 1.53
C VAL A 137 -2.84 -0.69 1.73
N GLY A 138 -3.83 -0.06 2.34
CA GLY A 138 -5.15 -0.62 2.59
C GLY A 138 -6.06 -0.59 1.37
N SER A 139 -7.26 -0.07 1.55
CA SER A 139 -8.28 0.16 0.50
C SER A 139 -9.46 0.94 1.09
N GLY A 140 -10.20 1.69 0.30
CA GLY A 140 -11.54 2.16 0.68
C GLY A 140 -12.46 1.04 1.17
N ALA A 141 -12.22 -0.21 0.76
CA ALA A 141 -12.90 -1.39 1.27
C ALA A 141 -12.63 -1.69 2.77
N ALA A 142 -11.65 -1.04 3.40
CA ALA A 142 -11.43 -1.08 4.84
C ALA A 142 -12.17 0.03 5.60
N LEU A 143 -12.85 0.93 4.90
CA LEU A 143 -13.64 2.04 5.47
C LEU A 143 -15.15 1.84 5.26
N SER A 144 -15.52 1.12 4.19
CA SER A 144 -16.91 0.78 3.88
C SER A 144 -16.99 -0.63 3.27
N GLY A 145 -18.15 -1.27 3.39
CA GLY A 145 -18.39 -2.56 2.73
C GLY A 145 -18.42 -2.42 1.21
N VAL A 146 -17.87 -3.40 0.49
CA VAL A 146 -17.91 -3.46 -0.98
C VAL A 146 -18.50 -4.80 -1.40
N GLY A 147 -19.67 -4.78 -2.06
CA GLY A 147 -20.31 -5.97 -2.60
C GLY A 147 -19.41 -6.69 -3.60
N GLY A 148 -19.47 -8.02 -3.65
CA GLY A 148 -18.64 -8.85 -4.52
C GLY A 148 -17.17 -8.98 -4.14
N ARG A 149 -16.77 -8.48 -2.96
CA ARG A 149 -15.37 -8.55 -2.47
C ARG A 149 -15.27 -8.87 -0.97
N PRO A 150 -16.07 -9.82 -0.41
CA PRO A 150 -16.14 -10.03 1.02
C PRO A 150 -14.80 -10.45 1.64
N LEU A 151 -14.04 -11.33 0.97
CA LEU A 151 -12.77 -11.83 1.49
C LEU A 151 -11.70 -10.74 1.50
N TYR A 152 -11.64 -9.95 0.43
CA TYR A 152 -10.75 -8.79 0.32
C TYR A 152 -11.08 -7.73 1.38
N GLY A 153 -12.36 -7.39 1.53
CA GLY A 153 -12.82 -6.48 2.57
C GLY A 153 -12.39 -6.91 3.96
N ALA A 154 -12.65 -8.19 4.31
CA ALA A 154 -12.25 -8.75 5.60
C ALA A 154 -10.74 -8.61 5.88
N ALA A 155 -9.89 -8.93 4.88
CA ALA A 155 -8.44 -8.80 5.01
C ALA A 155 -8.00 -7.34 5.19
N LYS A 156 -8.58 -6.39 4.42
CA LYS A 156 -8.22 -4.97 4.51
C LYS A 156 -8.73 -4.31 5.80
N TRP A 157 -9.88 -4.73 6.34
CA TRP A 157 -10.32 -4.35 7.70
C TRP A 157 -9.36 -4.89 8.76
N GLY A 158 -8.90 -6.15 8.63
CA GLY A 158 -7.89 -6.74 9.51
C GLY A 158 -6.58 -5.96 9.48
N LEU A 159 -6.09 -5.59 8.29
CA LEU A 159 -4.88 -4.78 8.12
C LEU A 159 -5.00 -3.40 8.78
N ARG A 160 -6.16 -2.77 8.70
CA ARG A 160 -6.45 -1.52 9.40
C ARG A 160 -6.32 -1.68 10.92
N GLY A 161 -6.89 -2.75 11.48
CA GLY A 161 -6.76 -3.08 12.90
C GLY A 161 -5.30 -3.35 13.30
N LEU A 162 -4.58 -4.15 12.50
CA LEU A 162 -3.16 -4.43 12.70
C LEU A 162 -2.32 -3.14 12.68
N THR A 163 -2.58 -2.23 11.75
CA THR A 163 -1.91 -0.91 11.67
C THR A 163 -2.01 -0.14 12.97
N LYS A 164 -3.21 -0.04 13.54
CA LYS A 164 -3.45 0.70 14.79
C LYS A 164 -2.76 0.06 16.00
N SER A 165 -2.84 -1.26 16.11
CA SER A 165 -2.18 -2.01 17.19
C SER A 165 -0.66 -1.86 17.10
N ALA A 166 -0.09 -2.03 15.90
CA ALA A 166 1.33 -1.87 15.66
C ALA A 166 1.81 -0.43 15.92
N ALA A 167 1.01 0.59 15.58
CA ALA A 167 1.34 1.99 15.85
C ALA A 167 1.51 2.27 17.36
N ILE A 168 0.66 1.67 18.19
CA ILE A 168 0.73 1.82 19.65
C ILE A 168 1.94 1.05 20.19
N GLU A 169 2.13 -0.19 19.77
CA GLU A 169 3.20 -1.07 20.25
C GLU A 169 4.59 -0.56 19.83
N LEU A 170 4.75 -0.19 18.55
CA LEU A 170 6.04 0.14 17.97
C LEU A 170 6.44 1.61 18.16
N GLY A 171 5.51 2.48 18.51
CA GLY A 171 5.77 3.90 18.79
C GLY A 171 6.83 4.10 19.89
N TYR A 172 6.90 3.20 20.87
CA TYR A 172 7.93 3.20 21.91
C TYR A 172 9.35 3.01 21.36
N HIS A 173 9.48 2.39 20.19
CA HIS A 173 10.76 2.21 19.48
C HIS A 173 11.05 3.31 18.45
N GLY A 174 10.30 4.40 18.45
CA GLY A 174 10.43 5.45 17.43
C GLY A 174 9.95 5.02 16.04
N ILE A 175 9.12 3.97 15.95
CA ILE A 175 8.59 3.45 14.68
C ILE A 175 7.15 3.93 14.51
N ARG A 176 6.88 4.65 13.41
CA ARG A 176 5.54 5.08 13.03
C ARG A 176 4.89 4.06 12.11
N VAL A 177 3.62 3.77 12.31
CA VAL A 177 2.85 2.84 11.46
C VAL A 177 1.54 3.51 11.04
N ASN A 178 1.33 3.68 9.75
CA ASN A 178 0.14 4.30 9.19
C ASN A 178 -0.42 3.47 8.04
N SER A 179 -1.65 3.73 7.65
CA SER A 179 -2.23 3.16 6.44
C SER A 179 -2.78 4.23 5.50
N ILE A 180 -2.65 3.96 4.20
CA ILE A 180 -3.32 4.68 3.13
C ILE A 180 -4.51 3.83 2.70
N GLN A 181 -5.64 4.48 2.40
CA GLN A 181 -6.85 3.80 1.94
C GLN A 181 -7.20 4.28 0.52
N PRO A 182 -6.58 3.67 -0.54
CA PRO A 182 -6.85 4.06 -1.92
C PRO A 182 -8.31 3.80 -2.32
N GLY A 183 -8.85 4.69 -3.14
CA GLY A 183 -10.07 4.46 -3.89
C GLY A 183 -9.84 3.61 -5.14
N ALA A 184 -10.56 3.92 -6.22
CA ALA A 184 -10.35 3.31 -7.52
C ALA A 184 -9.13 3.98 -8.21
N ILE A 185 -8.02 3.25 -8.30
CA ILE A 185 -6.76 3.72 -8.87
C ILE A 185 -6.51 3.02 -10.22
N ASP A 186 -6.10 3.79 -11.22
CA ASP A 186 -5.79 3.30 -12.56
C ASP A 186 -4.51 2.45 -12.56
N THR A 187 -4.68 1.17 -12.39
CA THR A 187 -3.60 0.18 -12.30
C THR A 187 -3.93 -1.07 -13.12
N PRO A 188 -2.96 -1.92 -13.45
CA PRO A 188 -3.21 -3.22 -14.08
C PRO A 188 -4.20 -4.10 -13.28
N MET A 189 -4.26 -3.96 -11.95
CA MET A 189 -5.21 -4.66 -11.10
C MET A 189 -6.67 -4.26 -11.38
N LEU A 190 -6.92 -2.99 -11.73
CA LEU A 190 -8.24 -2.48 -12.09
C LEU A 190 -8.60 -2.85 -13.53
N ARG A 191 -7.64 -2.78 -14.47
CA ARG A 191 -7.82 -2.98 -15.91
C ARG A 191 -7.74 -4.46 -16.34
N ARG A 192 -8.36 -5.37 -15.59
CA ARG A 192 -8.32 -6.82 -15.88
C ARG A 192 -9.09 -7.27 -17.12
N SER A 193 -9.79 -6.38 -17.79
CA SER A 193 -10.52 -6.66 -19.04
C SER A 193 -10.34 -5.50 -20.01
N ASP A 194 -10.37 -5.78 -21.32
CA ASP A 194 -10.36 -4.78 -22.39
C ASP A 194 -11.64 -3.91 -22.44
N GLN A 195 -12.51 -4.03 -21.45
CA GLN A 195 -13.70 -3.20 -21.33
C GLN A 195 -13.33 -1.84 -20.77
N GLU A 196 -13.81 -0.80 -21.41
CA GLU A 196 -13.74 0.56 -20.93
C GLU A 196 -14.54 0.67 -19.61
N ILE A 197 -13.83 0.90 -18.49
CA ILE A 197 -14.46 1.04 -17.18
C ILE A 197 -14.84 2.52 -17.02
N PRO A 198 -16.15 2.86 -16.88
CA PRO A 198 -16.54 4.24 -16.72
C PRO A 198 -15.98 4.83 -15.41
N PRO A 199 -15.71 6.13 -15.38
CA PRO A 199 -15.20 6.77 -14.16
C PRO A 199 -16.19 6.59 -13.00
N PRO A 200 -15.69 6.45 -11.77
CA PRO A 200 -16.54 6.24 -10.60
C PRO A 200 -17.42 7.47 -10.33
N GLN A 201 -18.63 7.22 -9.85
CA GLN A 201 -19.55 8.29 -9.41
C GLN A 201 -19.20 8.67 -7.96
N ILE A 202 -18.21 9.55 -7.81
CA ILE A 202 -17.67 10.04 -6.54
C ILE A 202 -17.44 11.56 -6.64
N PRO A 203 -17.18 12.26 -5.53
CA PRO A 203 -16.99 13.72 -5.55
C PRO A 203 -15.90 14.19 -6.52
N VAL A 204 -14.76 13.52 -6.61
CA VAL A 204 -13.75 13.74 -7.66
C VAL A 204 -13.91 12.66 -8.74
N PRO A 205 -14.71 12.89 -9.82
CA PRO A 205 -15.24 11.85 -10.69
C PRO A 205 -14.21 11.36 -11.73
N ARG A 206 -13.11 10.82 -11.27
CA ARG A 206 -12.05 10.17 -12.07
C ARG A 206 -11.41 9.05 -11.28
N TYR A 207 -10.66 8.22 -11.96
CA TYR A 207 -9.71 7.33 -11.29
C TYR A 207 -8.56 8.16 -10.71
N GLY A 208 -8.08 7.77 -9.53
CA GLY A 208 -6.80 8.23 -9.02
C GLY A 208 -5.66 7.59 -9.81
N THR A 209 -4.47 8.19 -9.72
CA THR A 209 -3.26 7.64 -10.36
C THR A 209 -2.35 6.95 -9.33
N PRO A 210 -1.49 6.00 -9.75
CA PRO A 210 -0.48 5.42 -8.89
C PRO A 210 0.40 6.47 -8.21
N GLU A 211 0.72 7.55 -8.92
CA GLU A 211 1.56 8.66 -8.43
C GLU A 211 0.89 9.41 -7.28
N GLU A 212 -0.43 9.57 -7.28
CA GLU A 212 -1.17 10.20 -6.17
C GLU A 212 -1.07 9.36 -4.88
N ILE A 213 -1.05 8.03 -5.02
CA ILE A 213 -0.83 7.13 -3.87
C ILE A 213 0.63 7.20 -3.41
N ALA A 214 1.58 7.22 -4.36
CA ALA A 214 3.00 7.35 -4.05
C ALA A 214 3.32 8.65 -3.30
N GLN A 215 2.69 9.78 -3.66
CA GLN A 215 2.83 11.04 -2.93
C GLN A 215 2.32 10.95 -1.48
N ALA A 216 1.18 10.27 -1.26
CA ALA A 216 0.66 10.06 0.09
C ALA A 216 1.59 9.15 0.91
N ALA A 217 2.16 8.11 0.29
CA ALA A 217 3.15 7.23 0.92
C ALA A 217 4.43 8.01 1.27
N LEU A 218 4.93 8.84 0.38
CA LEU A 218 6.08 9.70 0.59
C LEU A 218 5.88 10.68 1.76
N PHE A 219 4.71 11.33 1.81
CA PHE A 219 4.35 12.22 2.93
C PHE A 219 4.41 11.50 4.27
N LEU A 220 3.78 10.31 4.37
CA LEU A 220 3.78 9.53 5.61
C LEU A 220 5.15 8.95 5.95
N ALA A 221 5.97 8.61 4.95
CA ALA A 221 7.30 8.03 5.14
C ALA A 221 8.36 9.06 5.53
N SER A 222 8.18 10.32 5.16
CA SER A 222 9.13 11.40 5.41
C SER A 222 8.94 12.05 6.80
N ASP A 223 9.82 13.00 7.11
CA ASP A 223 9.75 13.82 8.32
C ASP A 223 8.53 14.78 8.32
N HIS A 224 7.90 15.01 7.15
CA HIS A 224 6.63 15.76 7.09
C HIS A 224 5.51 15.04 7.85
N GLY A 225 5.58 13.71 8.00
CA GLY A 225 4.68 12.90 8.80
C GLY A 225 5.19 12.56 10.21
N ALA A 226 6.22 13.25 10.74
CA ALA A 226 6.93 12.85 11.96
C ALA A 226 6.04 12.70 13.21
N TYR A 227 4.92 13.40 13.29
CA TYR A 227 3.98 13.30 14.43
C TYR A 227 2.68 12.57 14.06
N ILE A 228 2.71 11.74 12.98
CA ILE A 228 1.56 11.01 12.50
C ILE A 228 1.83 9.50 12.64
N THR A 229 1.02 8.82 13.46
CA THR A 229 1.03 7.36 13.61
C THR A 229 -0.38 6.85 13.94
N GLY A 230 -0.72 5.65 13.47
CA GLY A 230 -2.01 4.98 13.72
C GLY A 230 -3.19 5.52 12.89
N ILE A 231 -2.95 6.37 11.88
CA ILE A 231 -4.04 6.90 11.05
C ILE A 231 -4.40 5.97 9.89
N ASP A 232 -5.63 6.14 9.42
CA ASP A 232 -6.10 5.69 8.11
C ASP A 232 -6.25 6.94 7.24
N LEU A 233 -5.46 7.08 6.17
CA LEU A 233 -5.49 8.20 5.24
C LEU A 233 -6.27 7.83 3.98
N PRO A 234 -7.53 8.24 3.79
CA PRO A 234 -8.24 8.03 2.53
C PRO A 234 -7.59 8.83 1.40
N VAL A 235 -7.32 8.17 0.28
CA VAL A 235 -6.87 8.78 -0.98
C VAL A 235 -7.78 8.23 -2.08
N ASP A 236 -9.03 8.67 -2.08
CA ASP A 236 -10.14 7.98 -2.74
C ASP A 236 -11.11 8.90 -3.50
N GLY A 237 -10.72 10.15 -3.70
CA GLY A 237 -11.57 11.15 -4.38
C GLY A 237 -12.88 11.45 -3.65
N GLY A 238 -12.94 11.18 -2.33
CA GLY A 238 -14.12 11.38 -1.50
C GLY A 238 -15.11 10.22 -1.51
N ALA A 239 -14.74 9.06 -2.06
CA ALA A 239 -15.62 7.90 -2.16
C ALA A 239 -16.16 7.41 -0.80
N THR A 240 -15.36 7.54 0.27
CA THR A 240 -15.73 7.11 1.62
C THR A 240 -16.14 8.26 2.55
N ALA A 241 -16.19 9.51 2.06
CA ALA A 241 -16.56 10.67 2.88
C ALA A 241 -18.04 10.68 3.26
N GLY A 242 -18.90 9.95 2.54
CA GLY A 242 -20.32 9.86 2.79
C GLY A 242 -21.15 9.57 1.53
N HIS A 243 -22.46 9.73 1.63
CA HIS A 243 -23.33 9.63 0.47
C HIS A 243 -23.15 10.83 -0.45
N TRP A 244 -22.79 10.58 -1.70
CA TRP A 244 -22.63 11.62 -2.69
C TRP A 244 -23.87 11.72 -3.59
N VAL A 245 -24.43 12.93 -3.63
CA VAL A 245 -25.50 13.32 -4.57
C VAL A 245 -25.01 14.57 -5.28
N ARG A 246 -25.18 14.64 -6.61
CA ARG A 246 -24.79 15.86 -7.33
C ARG A 246 -25.55 17.06 -6.77
N PRO A 247 -24.90 18.13 -6.30
CA PRO A 247 -25.58 19.30 -5.71
C PRO A 247 -26.65 19.90 -6.62
N ARG A 248 -26.44 19.83 -7.96
CA ARG A 248 -27.43 20.35 -8.95
C ARG A 248 -28.70 19.51 -9.00
N ASP A 249 -28.67 18.23 -8.65
CA ASP A 249 -29.83 17.36 -8.66
C ASP A 249 -30.70 17.63 -7.41
N LEU A 250 -30.07 17.94 -6.28
CA LEU A 250 -30.78 18.42 -5.07
C LEU A 250 -31.47 19.77 -5.25
N ILE A 251 -30.86 20.69 -6.01
CA ILE A 251 -31.43 22.05 -6.24
C ILE A 251 -32.64 21.99 -7.18
N LYS A 252 -32.67 21.07 -8.12
CA LYS A 252 -33.82 20.93 -9.07
C LYS A 252 -35.12 20.45 -8.40
N GLU A 253 -35.01 19.62 -7.36
CA GLU A 253 -36.18 19.13 -6.62
C GLU A 253 -36.82 20.22 -5.76
N THR A 254 -36.05 21.21 -5.31
CA THR A 254 -36.56 22.33 -4.48
C THR A 254 -37.22 23.47 -5.29
N THR A 255 -37.04 23.52 -6.60
CA THR A 255 -37.60 24.56 -7.48
C THR A 255 -38.88 24.12 -8.23
N SER A 256 -39.37 22.89 -8.01
CA SER A 256 -40.54 22.29 -8.66
C SER A 256 -41.78 22.18 -7.73
N SER A 257 -41.78 22.87 -6.60
CA SER A 257 -42.91 22.90 -5.65
C SER A 257 -43.59 24.27 -5.59
#